data_31bcc5db4a108f1115f712a7196eed28
#
_entry.id   31bcc5db4a108f1115f712a7196eed28
#
_cell.length_a   1.000
_cell.length_b   1.000
_cell.length_c   1.000
_cell.angle_alpha   90.00
_cell.angle_beta   90.00
_cell.angle_gamma   90.00
#
_symmetry.space_group_name_H-M   'P 1'
#
loop_
_entity.id
_entity.type
_entity.pdbx_description
1 polymer ?
#
loop_
_entity_poly.entity_id
_entity_poly.type
_entity_poly.pdbx_seq_one_letter_code
_entity_poly.pdbx_strand_id
1 'polypeptide(L)' 'MPTLTSPPAAADLVGTFRTFGDYGPVYQVMSTVNGQKVHVMVVQTGEEIDYPADQASQDPESK' A
#
# COMPACT_ATOMS: atom_id res chain seq x y z
N MET A 1 29.61 4.21 -2.06
CA MET A 1 28.26 4.74 -2.02
C MET A 1 27.40 3.90 -1.13
N PRO A 2 27.05 4.39 0.01
CA PRO A 2 26.20 3.60 0.86
C PRO A 2 24.85 3.43 0.19
N THR A 3 24.43 2.22 0.21
CA THR A 3 23.11 1.92 -0.24
C THR A 3 22.18 2.27 0.88
N LEU A 4 21.49 3.35 0.73
CA LEU A 4 20.49 3.70 1.71
C LEU A 4 19.33 2.77 1.53
N THR A 5 19.05 2.05 2.58
CA THR A 5 17.85 1.24 2.59
C THR A 5 16.70 2.20 2.83
N SER A 6 16.26 2.84 1.78
CA SER A 6 15.09 3.67 1.88
C SER A 6 13.87 2.79 1.89
N PRO A 7 12.83 3.15 2.65
CA PRO A 7 11.57 2.47 2.49
C PRO A 7 11.10 2.64 1.05
N PRO A 8 10.34 1.71 0.50
CA PRO A 8 9.83 1.86 -0.85
C PRO A 8 9.10 3.18 -0.99
N ALA A 9 9.34 3.87 -2.08
CA ALA A 9 8.57 5.07 -2.36
C ALA A 9 7.11 4.69 -2.49
N ALA A 10 6.22 5.60 -2.13
CA ALA A 10 4.79 5.34 -2.24
C ALA A 10 4.42 4.90 -3.65
N ALA A 11 5.07 5.47 -4.66
CA ALA A 11 4.82 5.11 -6.05
C ALA A 11 5.12 3.64 -6.35
N ASP A 12 6.07 3.04 -5.64
CA ASP A 12 6.43 1.65 -5.87
C ASP A 12 5.34 0.68 -5.40
N LEU A 13 4.42 1.15 -4.59
CA LEU A 13 3.33 0.34 -4.08
C LEU A 13 2.14 0.30 -5.05
N VAL A 14 2.08 1.25 -5.97
CA VAL A 14 0.92 1.37 -6.87
C VAL A 14 0.79 0.13 -7.73
N GLY A 15 -0.43 -0.38 -7.80
CA GLY A 15 -0.73 -1.60 -8.56
C GLY A 15 -0.61 -2.88 -7.76
N THR A 16 -0.06 -2.83 -6.54
CA THR A 16 0.06 -4.03 -5.73
C THR A 16 -1.23 -4.32 -4.98
N PHE A 17 -1.44 -5.59 -4.69
CA PHE A 17 -2.56 -6.05 -3.85
C PHE A 17 -1.97 -6.49 -2.52
N ARG A 18 -2.57 -6.01 -1.43
CA ARG A 18 -2.10 -6.30 -0.08
C ARG A 18 -3.29 -6.57 0.81
N THR A 19 -3.02 -7.05 2.03
CA THR A 19 -4.07 -7.24 3.02
C THR A 19 -3.82 -6.31 4.20
N PHE A 20 -4.91 -5.90 4.84
CA PHE A 20 -4.81 -5.10 6.07
C PHE A 20 -4.36 -6.02 7.20
N GLY A 21 -3.05 -6.03 7.48
CA GLY A 21 -2.49 -6.96 8.45
C GLY A 21 -2.56 -8.39 7.92
N ASP A 22 -2.39 -9.36 8.80
CA ASP A 22 -2.31 -10.76 8.39
C ASP A 22 -3.66 -11.36 8.02
N TYR A 23 -4.74 -10.79 8.54
CA TYR A 23 -6.06 -11.39 8.39
C TYR A 23 -7.12 -10.43 7.88
N GLY A 24 -6.70 -9.26 7.46
CA GLY A 24 -7.65 -8.26 6.97
C GLY A 24 -8.06 -8.50 5.53
N PRO A 25 -9.01 -7.70 5.04
CA PRO A 25 -9.42 -7.79 3.64
C PRO A 25 -8.32 -7.36 2.71
N VAL A 26 -8.41 -7.81 1.47
CA VAL A 26 -7.47 -7.42 0.41
C VAL A 26 -7.82 -6.02 -0.08
N TYR A 27 -6.78 -5.22 -0.30
CA TYR A 27 -6.96 -3.93 -0.96
C TYR A 27 -5.96 -3.81 -2.10
N GLN A 28 -6.26 -2.93 -3.04
CA GLN A 28 -5.36 -2.60 -4.13
C GLN A 28 -4.88 -1.17 -3.96
N VAL A 29 -3.58 -0.96 -4.12
CA VAL A 29 -3.03 0.39 -4.10
C VAL A 29 -3.26 1.00 -5.48
N MET A 30 -4.11 2.02 -5.54
CA MET A 30 -4.56 2.61 -6.80
C MET A 30 -3.64 3.71 -7.28
N SER A 31 -3.25 4.59 -6.36
CA SER A 31 -2.45 5.76 -6.70
C SER A 31 -1.78 6.29 -5.46
N THR A 32 -0.88 7.23 -5.64
CA THR A 32 -0.31 7.97 -4.53
C THR A 32 -1.15 9.21 -4.25
N VAL A 33 -1.29 9.54 -2.97
CA VAL A 33 -1.87 10.83 -2.57
C VAL A 33 -0.73 11.84 -2.44
N ASN A 34 0.33 11.40 -1.76
CA ASN A 34 1.57 12.16 -1.62
C ASN A 34 2.66 11.17 -1.25
N GLY A 35 3.84 11.66 -0.87
CA GLY A 35 4.95 10.77 -0.54
C GLY A 35 4.72 9.90 0.70
N GLN A 36 3.70 10.17 1.49
CA GLN A 36 3.45 9.49 2.74
C GLN A 36 2.15 8.68 2.73
N LYS A 37 1.28 8.91 1.76
CA LYS A 37 -0.03 8.26 1.72
C LYS A 37 -0.32 7.73 0.33
N VAL A 38 -1.06 6.65 0.30
CA VAL A 38 -1.56 6.04 -0.93
C VAL A 38 -3.08 5.96 -0.87
N HIS A 39 -3.68 5.98 -2.04
CA HIS A 39 -5.12 5.77 -2.17
C HIS A 39 -5.35 4.31 -2.49
N VAL A 40 -6.13 3.64 -1.67
CA VAL A 40 -6.36 2.20 -1.80
C VAL A 40 -7.84 1.91 -1.93
N MET A 41 -8.15 0.80 -2.58
CA MET A 41 -9.51 0.32 -2.73
C MET A 41 -9.62 -1.05 -2.11
N VAL A 42 -10.59 -1.24 -1.23
CA VAL A 42 -10.89 -2.54 -0.65
C VAL A 42 -11.59 -3.36 -1.73
N VAL A 43 -10.95 -4.44 -2.16
CA VAL A 43 -11.39 -5.19 -3.32
C VAL A 43 -12.79 -5.77 -3.12
N GLN A 44 -13.07 -6.26 -1.92
CA GLN A 44 -14.32 -6.94 -1.63
C GLN A 44 -15.53 -5.99 -1.66
N THR A 45 -15.33 -4.75 -1.23
CA THR A 45 -16.45 -3.81 -1.09
C THR A 45 -16.40 -2.68 -2.12
N GLY A 46 -15.24 -2.43 -2.72
CA GLY A 46 -15.03 -1.28 -3.59
C GLY A 46 -14.82 0.02 -2.83
N GLU A 47 -14.76 -0.04 -1.51
CA GLU A 47 -14.55 1.14 -0.70
C GLU A 47 -13.13 1.68 -0.90
N GLU A 48 -13.00 3.00 -1.00
CA GLU A 48 -11.72 3.65 -1.25
C GLU A 48 -11.37 4.53 -0.06
N ILE A 49 -10.13 4.44 0.38
CA ILE A 49 -9.62 5.22 1.51
C ILE A 49 -8.19 5.67 1.22
N ASP A 50 -7.77 6.72 1.92
CA ASP A 50 -6.36 7.10 1.96
C ASP A 50 -5.70 6.34 3.11
N TYR A 51 -4.52 5.81 2.86
CA TYR A 51 -3.87 4.89 3.78
C TYR A 51 -2.38 5.24 3.86
N PRO A 52 -1.76 5.17 5.05
CA PRO A 52 -0.34 5.48 5.17
C PRO A 52 0.52 4.55 4.33
N ALA A 53 1.41 5.12 3.54
CA ALA A 53 2.30 4.33 2.68
C ALA A 53 3.20 3.42 3.50
N ASP A 54 3.68 3.87 4.65
CA ASP A 54 4.50 3.05 5.53
C ASP A 54 3.77 1.79 5.97
N GLN A 55 2.52 1.95 6.33
CA GLN A 55 1.71 0.81 6.76
C GLN A 55 1.46 -0.14 5.58
N ALA A 56 1.18 0.42 4.42
CA ALA A 56 0.96 -0.40 3.23
C ALA A 56 2.20 -1.20 2.87
N SER A 57 3.39 -0.61 3.02
CA SER A 57 4.63 -1.31 2.72
C SER A 57 4.89 -2.46 3.69
N GLN A 58 4.35 -2.39 4.89
CA GLN A 58 4.50 -3.43 5.91
C GLN A 58 3.41 -4.49 5.82
N ASP A 59 2.31 -4.18 5.18
CA ASP A 59 1.23 -5.14 5.01
C ASP A 59 1.66 -6.27 4.08
N PRO A 60 1.21 -7.51 4.34
CA PRO A 60 1.57 -8.61 3.46
C PRO A 60 0.99 -8.42 2.08
N GLU A 61 1.81 -8.75 1.09
CA GLU A 61 1.39 -8.69 -0.30
C GLU A 61 0.47 -9.87 -0.60
N SER A 62 -0.65 -9.57 -1.20
CA SER A 62 -1.62 -10.60 -1.60
C SER A 62 -1.30 -11.06 -3.01
N LYS A 63 -1.37 -12.36 -3.20
CA LYS A 63 -1.13 -12.95 -4.52
C LYS A 63 -2.41 -13.47 -5.14
#